data_b91f7fac64b547949543b54f5c921ac6
#
_entry.id   b91f7fac64b547949543b54f5c921ac6
#
_cell.length_a   1.000
_cell.length_b   1.000
_cell.length_c   1.000
_cell.angle_alpha   90.00
_cell.angle_beta   90.00
_cell.angle_gamma   90.00
#
_symmetry.space_group_name_H-M   'P 1'
#
loop_
_entity.id
_entity.type
_entity.pdbx_description
1 polymer ?
#
loop_
_entity_poly.entity_id
_entity_poly.type
_entity_poly.pdbx_seq_one_letter_code
_entity_poly.pdbx_strand_id
1 'polypeptide(L)'
;ISGAAIETVSNTQGRYERSQNGNQTCWQKVTTLTTGEAAVTFPAAFASTTDLITTLGVNSSATTAIIPRITGRTATGLSVSAFNTSNARVAAEIEIVTIGRWY
;
A
#
# COMPACT_ATOMS: atom_id res chain seq x y z
N ILE A 1 -9.99 6.67 25.77
CA ILE A 1 -10.96 6.70 24.68
C ILE A 1 -10.62 5.60 23.68
N SER A 2 -11.56 4.72 23.44
CA SER A 2 -11.39 3.65 22.49
C SER A 2 -11.18 4.20 21.07
N GLY A 3 -10.19 3.68 20.37
CA GLY A 3 -9.89 4.10 19.00
C GLY A 3 -9.00 5.32 18.90
N ALA A 4 -8.58 5.90 20.02
CA ALA A 4 -7.64 7.02 19.97
C ALA A 4 -6.30 6.57 19.40
N ALA A 5 -5.65 7.43 18.60
CA ALA A 5 -4.32 7.16 18.08
C ALA A 5 -3.32 7.14 19.24
N ILE A 6 -2.51 6.09 19.31
CA ILE A 6 -1.45 5.95 20.31
C ILE A 6 -0.07 6.06 19.69
N GLU A 7 0.03 5.96 18.37
CA GLU A 7 1.31 6.05 17.67
C GLU A 7 1.07 6.55 16.25
N THR A 8 1.77 7.60 15.87
CA THR A 8 1.80 8.12 14.50
C THR A 8 3.26 8.34 14.14
N VAL A 9 3.76 7.63 13.14
CA VAL A 9 5.17 7.63 12.78
C VAL A 9 5.33 7.75 11.27
N SER A 10 6.31 8.54 10.84
CA SER A 10 6.78 8.57 9.45
C SER A 10 8.18 7.99 9.39
N ASN A 11 8.45 7.13 8.43
CA ASN A 11 9.77 6.53 8.20
C ASN A 11 10.06 6.45 6.71
N THR A 12 11.14 5.76 6.32
CA THR A 12 11.54 5.67 4.91
C THR A 12 10.55 4.89 4.03
N GLN A 13 9.74 4.03 4.62
CA GLN A 13 8.73 3.28 3.90
C GLN A 13 7.42 4.05 3.72
N GLY A 14 7.16 5.03 4.57
CA GLY A 14 5.94 5.81 4.52
C GLY A 14 5.50 6.25 5.91
N ARG A 15 4.19 6.33 6.13
CA ARG A 15 3.61 6.75 7.40
C ARG A 15 2.64 5.71 7.91
N TYR A 16 2.57 5.54 9.24
CA TYR A 16 1.54 4.68 9.82
C TYR A 16 0.95 5.30 11.09
N GLU A 17 -0.23 4.84 11.44
CA GLU A 17 -0.93 5.23 12.65
C GLU A 17 -1.55 4.00 13.28
N ARG A 18 -1.40 3.86 14.59
CA ARG A 18 -1.98 2.79 15.39
C ARG A 18 -2.95 3.36 16.39
N SER A 19 -4.06 2.65 16.62
CA SER A 19 -5.09 3.01 17.57
C SER A 19 -5.18 1.99 18.70
N GLN A 20 -5.70 2.40 19.85
CA GLN A 20 -5.84 1.54 21.02
C GLN A 20 -6.69 0.31 20.75
N ASN A 21 -7.66 0.40 19.85
CA ASN A 21 -8.56 -0.71 19.52
C ASN A 21 -7.93 -1.72 18.56
N GLY A 22 -6.63 -1.59 18.24
CA GLY A 22 -5.92 -2.52 17.40
C GLY A 22 -5.88 -2.18 15.91
N ASN A 23 -6.50 -1.09 15.49
CA ASN A 23 -6.47 -0.68 14.09
C ASN A 23 -5.12 -0.04 13.73
N GLN A 24 -4.65 -0.33 12.52
CA GLN A 24 -3.46 0.30 11.96
C GLN A 24 -3.75 0.71 10.53
N THR A 25 -3.30 1.90 10.16
CA THR A 25 -3.37 2.40 8.81
C THR A 25 -1.97 2.77 8.34
N CYS A 26 -1.61 2.34 7.13
CA CYS A 26 -0.34 2.69 6.49
C CYS A 26 -0.61 3.46 5.21
N TRP A 27 0.17 4.53 4.98
CA TRP A 27 0.11 5.38 3.78
C TRP A 27 1.45 5.34 3.10
N GLN A 28 1.45 4.97 1.81
CA GLN A 28 2.68 4.79 1.05
C GLN A 28 2.50 5.20 -0.41
N LYS A 29 3.63 5.39 -1.08
CA LYS A 29 3.69 5.61 -2.53
C LYS A 29 4.82 4.77 -3.10
N VAL A 30 4.63 4.28 -4.31
CA VAL A 30 5.66 3.53 -5.02
C VAL A 30 5.53 3.79 -6.52
N THR A 31 6.67 3.81 -7.21
CA THR A 31 6.68 3.81 -8.68
C THR A 31 6.83 2.38 -9.16
N THR A 32 5.88 1.94 -9.95
CA THR A 32 5.88 0.57 -10.47
C THR A 32 6.95 0.39 -11.55
N LEU A 33 7.27 -0.86 -11.85
CA LEU A 33 8.33 -1.22 -12.79
C LEU A 33 7.74 -1.75 -14.09
N THR A 34 8.47 -1.55 -15.19
CA THR A 34 8.11 -2.12 -16.50
C THR A 34 8.60 -3.56 -16.64
N THR A 35 9.53 -3.99 -15.79
CA THR A 35 10.22 -5.27 -15.90
C THR A 35 9.74 -6.32 -14.90
N GLY A 36 8.91 -5.94 -13.94
CA GLY A 36 8.44 -6.88 -12.91
C GLY A 36 7.58 -6.18 -11.88
N GLU A 37 7.39 -6.85 -10.75
CA GLU A 37 6.62 -6.32 -9.63
C GLU A 37 7.45 -5.37 -8.79
N ALA A 38 6.82 -4.32 -8.29
CA ALA A 38 7.44 -3.43 -7.31
C ALA A 38 7.13 -3.93 -5.91
N ALA A 39 8.17 -4.17 -5.12
CA ALA A 39 8.01 -4.61 -3.73
C ALA A 39 7.82 -3.40 -2.83
N VAL A 40 6.86 -3.49 -1.92
CA VAL A 40 6.55 -2.44 -0.94
C VAL A 40 6.58 -3.04 0.45
N THR A 41 7.40 -2.47 1.34
CA THR A 41 7.43 -2.86 2.74
C THR A 41 6.58 -1.88 3.53
N PHE A 42 5.64 -2.38 4.35
CA PHE A 42 4.82 -1.53 5.19
C PHE A 42 5.70 -0.76 6.19
N PRO A 43 5.34 0.49 6.52
CA PRO A 43 6.09 1.24 7.55
C PRO A 43 6.00 0.61 8.94
N ALA A 44 4.99 -0.24 9.18
CA ALA A 44 4.88 -1.08 10.36
C ALA A 44 4.15 -2.36 9.99
N ALA A 45 4.55 -3.49 10.57
CA ALA A 45 3.93 -4.78 10.27
C ALA A 45 2.51 -4.87 10.84
N PHE A 46 1.64 -5.60 10.15
CA PHE A 46 0.32 -5.97 10.66
C PHE A 46 0.41 -7.30 11.41
N ALA A 47 -0.59 -7.59 12.23
CA ALA A 47 -0.63 -8.84 12.99
C ALA A 47 -0.82 -10.06 12.07
N SER A 48 -1.63 -9.90 11.03
CA SER A 48 -1.89 -10.96 10.06
C SER A 48 -2.46 -10.36 8.78
N THR A 49 -2.71 -11.20 7.77
CA THR A 49 -3.36 -10.78 6.53
C THR A 49 -4.88 -10.84 6.59
N THR A 50 -5.46 -11.40 7.66
CA THR A 50 -6.89 -11.70 7.74
C THR A 50 -7.78 -10.48 7.52
N ASP A 51 -7.43 -9.36 8.15
CA ASP A 51 -8.25 -8.14 8.11
C ASP A 51 -7.63 -7.04 7.25
N LEU A 52 -6.66 -7.37 6.40
CA LEU A 52 -6.03 -6.36 5.55
C LEU A 52 -6.94 -5.94 4.41
N ILE A 53 -7.05 -4.63 4.25
CA ILE A 53 -7.71 -4.00 3.10
C ILE A 53 -6.75 -2.99 2.52
N THR A 54 -6.45 -3.11 1.24
CA THR A 54 -5.54 -2.18 0.56
C THR A 54 -6.27 -1.48 -0.56
N THR A 55 -6.18 -0.16 -0.57
CA THR A 55 -6.72 0.69 -1.61
C THR A 55 -5.56 1.28 -2.41
N LEU A 56 -5.66 1.21 -3.74
CA LEU A 56 -4.66 1.74 -4.65
C LEU A 56 -5.23 2.92 -5.43
N GLY A 57 -4.43 3.97 -5.58
CA GLY A 57 -4.73 5.10 -6.44
C GLY A 57 -3.59 5.33 -7.42
N VAL A 58 -3.89 5.78 -8.61
CA VAL A 58 -2.88 6.13 -9.62
C VAL A 58 -2.72 7.64 -9.64
N ASN A 59 -1.48 8.10 -9.43
CA ASN A 59 -1.12 9.49 -9.57
C ASN A 59 -0.22 9.64 -10.79
N SER A 60 -0.82 9.92 -11.94
CA SER A 60 -0.11 10.01 -13.21
C SER A 60 -0.70 11.13 -14.07
N SER A 61 0.17 11.82 -14.80
CA SER A 61 -0.24 12.81 -15.80
C SER A 61 -0.54 12.20 -17.16
N ALA A 62 -0.39 10.87 -17.31
CA ALA A 62 -0.70 10.18 -18.56
C ALA A 62 -2.19 10.27 -18.88
N THR A 63 -2.53 10.40 -20.15
CA THR A 63 -3.92 10.49 -20.62
C THR A 63 -4.53 9.12 -20.88
N THR A 64 -3.72 8.07 -20.89
CA THR A 64 -4.17 6.69 -21.09
C THR A 64 -4.52 6.05 -19.75
N ALA A 65 -5.43 5.09 -19.77
CA ALA A 65 -5.83 4.37 -18.55
C ALA A 65 -4.67 3.54 -18.01
N ILE A 66 -4.51 3.55 -16.68
CA ILE A 66 -3.53 2.75 -15.97
C ILE A 66 -4.26 1.93 -14.93
N ILE A 67 -4.01 0.63 -14.90
CA ILE A 67 -4.70 -0.32 -14.03
C ILE A 67 -3.69 -0.81 -12.99
N PRO A 68 -3.81 -0.40 -11.71
CA PRO A 68 -2.94 -0.90 -10.66
C PRO A 68 -3.46 -2.25 -10.16
N ARG A 69 -2.54 -3.14 -9.81
CA ARG A 69 -2.89 -4.46 -9.26
C ARG A 69 -1.95 -4.83 -8.13
N ILE A 70 -2.53 -5.43 -7.09
CA ILE A 70 -1.75 -6.11 -6.05
C ILE A 70 -1.48 -7.51 -6.55
N THR A 71 -0.21 -7.88 -6.65
CA THR A 71 0.20 -9.19 -7.14
C THR A 71 0.60 -10.15 -6.01
N GLY A 72 0.78 -9.62 -4.80
CA GLY A 72 1.04 -10.41 -3.60
C GLY A 72 0.97 -9.53 -2.37
N ARG A 73 0.56 -10.09 -1.24
CA ARG A 73 0.44 -9.34 0.02
C ARG A 73 0.71 -10.25 1.21
N THR A 74 1.50 -9.74 2.15
CA THR A 74 1.81 -10.40 3.42
C THR A 74 1.55 -9.42 4.57
N ALA A 75 1.77 -9.85 5.81
CA ALA A 75 1.64 -8.97 6.97
C ALA A 75 2.70 -7.86 7.02
N THR A 76 3.78 -8.00 6.28
CA THR A 76 4.91 -7.04 6.30
C THR A 76 5.04 -6.20 5.04
N GLY A 77 4.32 -6.54 3.98
CA GLY A 77 4.43 -5.79 2.74
C GLY A 77 3.56 -6.35 1.62
N LEU A 78 3.70 -5.76 0.45
CA LEU A 78 2.98 -6.21 -0.74
C LEU A 78 3.79 -5.99 -2.00
N SER A 79 3.36 -6.62 -3.08
CA SER A 79 3.90 -6.39 -4.41
C SER A 79 2.81 -5.75 -5.26
N VAL A 80 3.16 -4.77 -6.07
CA VAL A 80 2.23 -4.06 -6.91
C VAL A 80 2.79 -3.87 -8.31
N SER A 81 1.92 -3.89 -9.29
CA SER A 81 2.24 -3.60 -10.69
C SER A 81 1.15 -2.73 -11.28
N ALA A 82 1.47 -2.01 -12.33
CA ALA A 82 0.52 -1.22 -13.10
C ALA A 82 0.56 -1.66 -14.56
N PHE A 83 -0.60 -1.69 -15.19
CA PHE A 83 -0.75 -2.14 -16.57
C PHE A 83 -1.50 -1.10 -17.39
N ASN A 84 -1.22 -1.05 -18.67
CA ASN A 84 -2.01 -0.25 -19.59
C ASN A 84 -3.16 -1.09 -20.17
N THR A 85 -3.95 -0.50 -21.06
CA THR A 85 -5.09 -1.18 -21.66
C THR A 85 -4.71 -2.33 -22.59
N SER A 86 -3.43 -2.40 -22.99
CA SER A 86 -2.88 -3.50 -23.80
C SER A 86 -2.28 -4.60 -22.90
N ASN A 87 -2.49 -4.53 -21.59
CA ASN A 87 -2.00 -5.50 -20.62
C ASN A 87 -0.46 -5.56 -20.53
N ALA A 88 0.21 -4.45 -20.83
CA ALA A 88 1.66 -4.33 -20.66
C ALA A 88 1.97 -3.58 -19.37
N ARG A 89 3.05 -3.98 -18.67
CA ARG A 89 3.50 -3.29 -17.47
C ARG A 89 3.98 -1.89 -17.80
N VAL A 90 3.59 -0.92 -16.96
CA VAL A 90 4.01 0.47 -17.08
C VAL A 90 4.54 0.98 -15.75
N ALA A 91 5.43 1.96 -15.80
CA ALA A 91 5.89 2.66 -14.62
C ALA A 91 4.92 3.79 -14.31
N ALA A 92 4.36 3.77 -13.10
CA ALA A 92 3.44 4.82 -12.64
C ALA A 92 3.55 4.96 -11.13
N GLU A 93 3.29 6.14 -10.61
CA GLU A 93 3.22 6.34 -9.17
C GLU A 93 1.89 5.82 -8.66
N ILE A 94 1.96 4.90 -7.71
CA ILE A 94 0.80 4.30 -7.07
C ILE A 94 0.76 4.76 -5.63
N GLU A 95 -0.37 5.31 -5.23
CA GLU A 95 -0.65 5.69 -3.84
C GLU A 95 -1.35 4.53 -3.17
N ILE A 96 -0.88 4.15 -1.98
CA ILE A 96 -1.31 2.94 -1.30
C ILE A 96 -1.77 3.28 0.10
N VAL A 97 -2.99 2.86 0.44
CA VAL A 97 -3.49 2.91 1.82
C VAL A 97 -3.86 1.50 2.22
N THR A 98 -3.24 1.00 3.28
CA THR A 98 -3.54 -0.33 3.82
C THR A 98 -4.03 -0.20 5.25
N ILE A 99 -5.17 -0.83 5.53
CA ILE A 99 -5.82 -0.82 6.83
C ILE A 99 -5.90 -2.25 7.34
N GLY A 100 -5.62 -2.43 8.62
CA GLY A 100 -5.72 -3.74 9.26
C GLY A 100 -5.51 -3.63 10.75
N ARG A 101 -5.07 -4.71 11.36
CA ARG A 101 -4.86 -4.77 12.81
C ARG A 101 -3.38 -4.98 13.12
N TRP A 102 -2.88 -4.35 14.18
CA TRP A 102 -1.50 -4.52 14.63
C TRP A 102 -1.38 -5.48 15.81
N TYR A 103 -2.51 -5.91 16.35
CA TYR A 103 -2.54 -7.00 17.34
C TYR A 103 -3.83 -7.79 17.30
#